data_31d67c752638e0689e0ea0f2f4c70cd6
#
_entry.id   31d67c752638e0689e0ea0f2f4c70cd6
#
_cell.length_a   1.000
_cell.length_b   1.000
_cell.length_c   1.000
_cell.angle_alpha   90.00
_cell.angle_beta   90.00
_cell.angle_gamma   90.00
#
_symmetry.space_group_name_H-M   'P 1'
#
loop_
_entity.id
_entity.type
_entity.pdbx_description
1 polymer ?
#
loop_
_entity_poly.entity_id
_entity_poly.type
_entity_poly.pdbx_seq_one_letter_code
_entity_poly.pdbx_strand_id
1 'polypeptide(L)'
;RGVQVEVTAFKSEEIATQAVINGQADIGQGTPYAAVEKLNVPIRFCCQLTSLQFYPIVNREFYKSWKDLDGQEIAVHARGSGTEAIMNLMAKQHGIKYKSVSFVPGSNVRALALLKGNIKASILDASNKNYVMKEAPGRFIVLPLGQVKASDEALFAREDFLKKNQAAVAVLLEELIRVNRQINKDPSSILEERRKLGLLKDLPAKLEQEILPYFKEGVETGIFPNDGGGENAAKNDLEFFRLSGALKGENLKVESFWTFAPLKAALAKLK
;
A
#
# COMPACT_ATOMS: atom_id res chain seq x y z
N ARG A 1 -27.15 -4.65 1.41
CA ARG A 1 -27.41 -3.47 2.26
C ARG A 1 -27.81 -2.21 1.49
N GLY A 2 -28.22 -2.36 0.21
CA GLY A 2 -28.76 -1.27 -0.60
C GLY A 2 -27.71 -0.31 -1.19
N VAL A 3 -26.42 -0.61 -1.06
CA VAL A 3 -25.34 0.12 -1.74
C VAL A 3 -24.78 -0.76 -2.84
N GLN A 4 -24.81 -0.27 -4.07
CA GLN A 4 -24.17 -0.92 -5.20
C GLN A 4 -22.79 -0.32 -5.39
N VAL A 5 -21.78 -1.17 -5.57
CA VAL A 5 -20.39 -0.79 -5.80
C VAL A 5 -19.95 -1.34 -7.14
N GLU A 6 -19.45 -0.47 -8.00
CA GLU A 6 -18.80 -0.84 -9.26
C GLU A 6 -17.30 -0.62 -9.09
N VAL A 7 -16.49 -1.63 -9.43
CA VAL A 7 -15.04 -1.56 -9.29
C VAL A 7 -14.39 -1.46 -10.66
N THR A 8 -13.61 -0.38 -10.85
CA THR A 8 -12.83 -0.15 -12.07
C THR A 8 -11.34 -0.18 -11.74
N ALA A 9 -10.60 -1.06 -12.42
CA ALA A 9 -9.14 -1.11 -12.30
C ALA A 9 -8.49 -0.13 -13.29
N PHE A 10 -7.66 0.76 -12.76
CA PHE A 10 -6.84 1.68 -13.55
C PHE A 10 -5.40 1.15 -13.69
N LYS A 11 -4.68 1.64 -14.70
CA LYS A 11 -3.29 1.21 -14.97
C LYS A 11 -2.29 1.72 -13.92
N SER A 12 -2.63 2.81 -13.21
CA SER A 12 -1.79 3.36 -12.14
C SER A 12 -2.63 4.14 -11.12
N GLU A 13 -2.05 4.34 -9.93
CA GLU A 13 -2.64 5.14 -8.85
C GLU A 13 -2.86 6.61 -9.28
N GLU A 14 -1.95 7.17 -10.08
CA GLU A 14 -2.09 8.53 -10.57
C GLU A 14 -3.34 8.69 -11.45
N ILE A 15 -3.63 7.72 -12.33
CA ILE A 15 -4.83 7.73 -13.18
C ILE A 15 -6.08 7.57 -12.31
N ALA A 16 -6.07 6.65 -11.34
CA ALA A 16 -7.17 6.49 -10.40
C ALA A 16 -7.42 7.77 -9.59
N THR A 17 -6.36 8.42 -9.12
CA THR A 17 -6.44 9.70 -8.40
C THR A 17 -7.06 10.80 -9.27
N GLN A 18 -6.64 10.91 -10.53
CA GLN A 18 -7.21 11.88 -11.47
C GLN A 18 -8.69 11.59 -11.76
N ALA A 19 -9.07 10.31 -11.87
CA ALA A 19 -10.48 9.93 -12.04
C ALA A 19 -11.35 10.40 -10.87
N VAL A 20 -10.86 10.30 -9.63
CA VAL A 20 -11.55 10.82 -8.44
C VAL A 20 -11.60 12.35 -8.44
N ILE A 21 -10.51 13.03 -8.74
CA ILE A 21 -10.45 14.50 -8.82
C ILE A 21 -11.48 15.01 -9.82
N ASN A 22 -11.57 14.38 -11.00
CA ASN A 22 -12.44 14.78 -12.09
C ASN A 22 -13.89 14.28 -11.94
N GLY A 23 -14.21 13.53 -10.88
CA GLY A 23 -15.56 13.00 -10.65
C GLY A 23 -15.95 11.82 -11.55
N GLN A 24 -14.99 11.19 -12.22
CA GLN A 24 -15.18 9.98 -13.02
C GLN A 24 -15.23 8.72 -12.13
N ALA A 25 -14.65 8.80 -10.94
CA ALA A 25 -14.81 7.82 -9.87
C ALA A 25 -15.17 8.54 -8.57
N ASP A 26 -15.97 7.90 -7.75
CA ASP A 26 -16.43 8.46 -6.47
C ASP A 26 -15.40 8.27 -5.36
N ILE A 27 -14.80 7.07 -5.30
CA ILE A 27 -13.83 6.65 -4.29
C ILE A 27 -12.61 6.08 -5.02
N GLY A 28 -11.42 6.44 -4.58
CA GLY A 28 -10.16 5.87 -5.01
C GLY A 28 -9.51 5.05 -3.90
N GLN A 29 -8.60 4.16 -4.31
CA GLN A 29 -7.74 3.38 -3.44
C GLN A 29 -6.28 3.72 -3.75
N GLY A 30 -5.47 3.89 -2.71
CA GLY A 30 -4.05 4.25 -2.80
C GLY A 30 -3.62 5.24 -1.72
N THR A 31 -2.45 5.82 -1.89
CA THR A 31 -1.87 6.77 -0.93
C THR A 31 -1.33 8.05 -1.60
N PRO A 32 -2.15 8.79 -2.40
CA PRO A 32 -1.72 9.94 -3.18
C PRO A 32 -1.44 11.22 -2.34
N TYR A 33 -0.80 11.08 -1.17
CA TYR A 33 -0.52 12.19 -0.25
C TYR A 33 0.21 13.36 -0.90
N ALA A 34 1.26 13.07 -1.68
CA ALA A 34 2.03 14.08 -2.36
C ALA A 34 1.22 14.84 -3.43
N ALA A 35 0.29 14.15 -4.11
CA ALA A 35 -0.59 14.78 -5.08
C ALA A 35 -1.63 15.67 -4.39
N VAL A 36 -2.20 15.22 -3.27
CA VAL A 36 -3.16 15.99 -2.47
C VAL A 36 -2.52 17.28 -1.96
N GLU A 37 -1.31 17.21 -1.39
CA GLU A 37 -0.59 18.40 -0.94
C GLU A 37 -0.28 19.36 -2.10
N LYS A 38 0.35 18.84 -3.16
CA LYS A 38 0.84 19.66 -4.28
C LYS A 38 -0.27 20.36 -5.04
N LEU A 39 -1.38 19.69 -5.26
CA LEU A 39 -2.51 20.21 -6.04
C LEU A 39 -3.54 20.94 -5.19
N ASN A 40 -3.40 20.86 -3.86
CA ASN A 40 -4.37 21.41 -2.90
C ASN A 40 -5.83 21.03 -3.24
N VAL A 41 -6.03 19.78 -3.65
CA VAL A 41 -7.34 19.29 -4.06
C VAL A 41 -8.19 18.89 -2.85
N PRO A 42 -9.53 19.05 -2.90
CA PRO A 42 -10.40 18.71 -1.79
C PRO A 42 -10.69 17.21 -1.69
N ILE A 43 -9.61 16.42 -1.64
CA ILE A 43 -9.65 14.97 -1.40
C ILE A 43 -9.35 14.70 0.07
N ARG A 44 -10.06 13.72 0.64
CA ARG A 44 -9.84 13.23 2.00
C ARG A 44 -9.77 11.72 2.02
N PHE A 45 -8.79 11.21 2.72
CA PHE A 45 -8.76 9.81 3.13
C PHE A 45 -9.82 9.55 4.19
N CYS A 46 -10.38 8.35 4.20
CA CYS A 46 -11.44 8.01 5.15
C CYS A 46 -11.28 6.65 5.82
N CYS A 47 -10.41 5.78 5.29
CA CYS A 47 -10.19 4.44 5.84
C CYS A 47 -8.86 3.87 5.36
N GLN A 48 -8.07 3.30 6.26
CA GLN A 48 -6.94 2.45 5.90
C GLN A 48 -7.45 1.04 5.59
N LEU A 49 -7.09 0.49 4.45
CA LEU A 49 -7.39 -0.89 4.06
C LEU A 49 -6.29 -1.85 4.47
N THR A 50 -5.05 -1.48 4.19
CA THR A 50 -3.86 -2.26 4.57
C THR A 50 -2.74 -1.36 5.05
N SER A 51 -1.94 -1.89 5.97
CA SER A 51 -0.68 -1.28 6.41
C SER A 51 0.43 -1.64 5.44
N LEU A 52 1.39 -0.74 5.31
CA LEU A 52 2.50 -0.84 4.39
C LEU A 52 3.43 -1.99 4.78
N GLN A 53 3.63 -2.92 3.85
CA GLN A 53 4.52 -4.06 4.02
C GLN A 53 5.31 -4.32 2.74
N PHE A 54 6.51 -3.78 2.70
CA PHE A 54 7.44 -4.00 1.61
C PHE A 54 8.81 -4.44 2.13
N TYR A 55 9.54 -5.11 1.28
CA TYR A 55 10.81 -5.73 1.60
C TYR A 55 11.90 -5.20 0.67
N PRO A 56 12.80 -4.34 1.17
CA PRO A 56 14.01 -3.97 0.43
C PRO A 56 14.85 -5.22 0.18
N ILE A 57 15.06 -5.55 -1.08
CA ILE A 57 15.74 -6.76 -1.49
C ILE A 57 16.94 -6.42 -2.37
N VAL A 58 18.08 -7.06 -2.09
CA VAL A 58 19.32 -6.82 -2.80
C VAL A 58 20.00 -8.13 -3.19
N ASN A 59 20.75 -8.12 -4.28
CA ASN A 59 21.61 -9.23 -4.66
C ASN A 59 22.81 -9.27 -3.71
N ARG A 60 22.93 -10.35 -2.93
CA ARG A 60 23.92 -10.57 -1.88
C ARG A 60 25.35 -10.55 -2.38
N GLU A 61 25.57 -10.84 -3.65
CA GLU A 61 26.90 -10.77 -4.28
C GLU A 61 27.46 -9.34 -4.26
N PHE A 62 26.57 -8.34 -4.43
CA PHE A 62 26.96 -6.94 -4.53
C PHE A 62 26.74 -6.15 -3.24
N TYR A 63 25.66 -6.45 -2.50
CA TYR A 63 25.24 -5.66 -1.35
C TYR A 63 24.85 -6.55 -0.17
N LYS A 64 25.25 -6.16 1.05
CA LYS A 64 24.97 -6.89 2.30
C LYS A 64 24.33 -6.00 3.36
N SER A 65 24.38 -4.69 3.17
CA SER A 65 23.87 -3.69 4.12
C SER A 65 23.33 -2.47 3.39
N TRP A 66 22.60 -1.62 4.10
CA TRP A 66 22.14 -0.33 3.57
C TRP A 66 23.30 0.55 3.08
N LYS A 67 24.44 0.52 3.78
CA LYS A 67 25.61 1.34 3.42
C LYS A 67 26.19 0.97 2.06
N ASP A 68 26.07 -0.27 1.64
CA ASP A 68 26.55 -0.70 0.33
C ASP A 68 25.73 -0.13 -0.82
N LEU A 69 24.56 0.44 -0.52
CA LEU A 69 23.73 1.13 -1.50
C LEU A 69 24.11 2.60 -1.72
N ASP A 70 25.09 3.13 -0.99
CA ASP A 70 25.60 4.47 -1.22
C ASP A 70 26.21 4.60 -2.62
N GLY A 71 25.78 5.59 -3.38
CA GLY A 71 26.19 5.77 -4.77
C GLY A 71 25.70 4.70 -5.76
N GLN A 72 24.76 3.83 -5.36
CA GLN A 72 24.26 2.74 -6.19
C GLN A 72 22.87 3.05 -6.80
N GLU A 73 22.50 2.27 -7.80
CA GLU A 73 21.20 2.37 -8.48
C GLU A 73 20.18 1.47 -7.78
N ILE A 74 18.97 1.97 -7.60
CA ILE A 74 17.85 1.22 -7.04
C ILE A 74 16.63 1.32 -7.95
N ALA A 75 15.71 0.36 -7.84
CA ALA A 75 14.42 0.38 -8.54
C ALA A 75 13.26 0.38 -7.54
N VAL A 76 12.30 1.28 -7.77
CA VAL A 76 11.05 1.41 -6.98
C VAL A 76 9.85 1.40 -7.92
N HIS A 77 8.61 1.41 -7.37
CA HIS A 77 7.39 1.34 -8.18
C HIS A 77 7.19 2.59 -9.04
N ALA A 78 6.98 3.73 -8.41
CA ALA A 78 6.67 4.99 -9.07
C ALA A 78 7.13 6.17 -8.21
N ARG A 79 7.18 7.34 -8.81
CA ARG A 79 7.44 8.59 -8.09
C ARG A 79 6.28 8.90 -7.15
N GLY A 80 6.60 9.21 -5.90
CA GLY A 80 5.61 9.50 -4.85
C GLY A 80 4.97 8.26 -4.21
N SER A 81 5.34 7.05 -4.67
CA SER A 81 4.82 5.81 -4.09
C SER A 81 5.38 5.49 -2.70
N GLY A 82 4.69 4.64 -1.94
CA GLY A 82 5.17 4.13 -0.65
C GLY A 82 6.53 3.44 -0.76
N THR A 83 6.82 2.76 -1.88
CA THR A 83 8.13 2.12 -2.11
C THR A 83 9.26 3.13 -2.27
N GLU A 84 9.04 4.24 -2.99
CA GLU A 84 10.01 5.33 -3.05
C GLU A 84 10.20 5.98 -1.68
N ALA A 85 9.10 6.22 -0.96
CA ALA A 85 9.11 6.82 0.36
C ALA A 85 9.93 5.98 1.36
N ILE A 86 9.76 4.64 1.37
CA ILE A 86 10.56 3.74 2.20
C ILE A 86 12.06 3.86 1.86
N MET A 87 12.41 3.77 0.58
CA MET A 87 13.81 3.79 0.17
C MET A 87 14.46 5.15 0.50
N ASN A 88 13.74 6.26 0.34
CA ASN A 88 14.21 7.59 0.72
C ASN A 88 14.37 7.72 2.26
N LEU A 89 13.43 7.17 3.03
CA LEU A 89 13.53 7.15 4.48
C LEU A 89 14.77 6.39 4.93
N MET A 90 15.02 5.22 4.35
CA MET A 90 16.21 4.40 4.66
C MET A 90 17.50 5.09 4.23
N ALA A 91 17.53 5.73 3.07
CA ALA A 91 18.67 6.53 2.65
C ALA A 91 19.03 7.61 3.69
N LYS A 92 18.02 8.34 4.17
CA LYS A 92 18.18 9.36 5.20
C LYS A 92 18.66 8.77 6.54
N GLN A 93 18.07 7.65 6.99
CA GLN A 93 18.43 7.00 8.27
C GLN A 93 19.85 6.46 8.26
N HIS A 94 20.32 5.94 7.12
CA HIS A 94 21.67 5.36 6.99
C HIS A 94 22.72 6.36 6.47
N GLY A 95 22.33 7.60 6.18
CA GLY A 95 23.24 8.63 5.69
C GLY A 95 23.84 8.32 4.32
N ILE A 96 23.04 7.67 3.43
CA ILE A 96 23.45 7.30 2.07
C ILE A 96 22.69 8.10 1.02
N LYS A 97 23.22 8.13 -0.21
CA LYS A 97 22.59 8.76 -1.36
C LYS A 97 22.66 7.82 -2.56
N TYR A 98 21.52 7.46 -3.11
CA TYR A 98 21.48 6.68 -4.35
C TYR A 98 22.03 7.47 -5.54
N LYS A 99 22.74 6.78 -6.44
CA LYS A 99 23.19 7.35 -7.73
C LYS A 99 21.99 7.67 -8.62
N SER A 100 21.05 6.74 -8.69
CA SER A 100 19.79 6.90 -9.42
C SER A 100 18.66 6.04 -8.83
N VAL A 101 17.43 6.50 -9.04
CA VAL A 101 16.22 5.79 -8.71
C VAL A 101 15.44 5.53 -9.99
N SER A 102 15.32 4.27 -10.38
CA SER A 102 14.54 3.86 -11.54
C SER A 102 13.10 3.55 -11.13
N PHE A 103 12.14 4.07 -11.89
CA PHE A 103 10.73 3.82 -11.69
C PHE A 103 10.27 2.65 -12.55
N VAL A 104 10.01 1.51 -11.92
CA VAL A 104 9.63 0.25 -12.58
C VAL A 104 8.31 -0.23 -11.97
N PRO A 105 7.16 0.14 -12.57
CA PRO A 105 5.85 -0.25 -12.08
C PRO A 105 5.67 -1.78 -12.07
N GLY A 106 4.98 -2.28 -11.03
CA GLY A 106 4.74 -3.70 -10.82
C GLY A 106 5.85 -4.39 -10.02
N SER A 107 5.49 -4.93 -8.86
CA SER A 107 6.42 -5.69 -8.02
C SER A 107 6.91 -6.96 -8.72
N ASN A 108 6.04 -7.62 -9.48
CA ASN A 108 6.38 -8.77 -10.32
C ASN A 108 7.40 -8.43 -11.42
N VAL A 109 7.31 -7.24 -12.02
CA VAL A 109 8.28 -6.79 -13.04
C VAL A 109 9.66 -6.58 -12.39
N ARG A 110 9.71 -5.95 -11.22
CA ARG A 110 10.95 -5.76 -10.45
C ARG A 110 11.54 -7.10 -9.97
N ALA A 111 10.68 -8.04 -9.54
CA ALA A 111 11.11 -9.39 -9.16
C ALA A 111 11.80 -10.13 -10.32
N LEU A 112 11.20 -10.10 -11.51
CA LEU A 112 11.80 -10.68 -12.71
C LEU A 112 13.10 -9.98 -13.13
N ALA A 113 13.16 -8.65 -12.99
CA ALA A 113 14.37 -7.89 -13.30
C ALA A 113 15.53 -8.23 -12.33
N LEU A 114 15.24 -8.46 -11.04
CA LEU A 114 16.22 -8.96 -10.05
C LEU A 114 16.73 -10.36 -10.45
N LEU A 115 15.83 -11.30 -10.75
CA LEU A 115 16.20 -12.67 -11.13
C LEU A 115 17.06 -12.70 -12.40
N LYS A 116 16.76 -11.85 -13.39
CA LYS A 116 17.56 -11.70 -14.62
C LYS A 116 18.86 -10.91 -14.41
N GLY A 117 19.07 -10.28 -13.24
CA GLY A 117 20.26 -9.46 -12.96
C GLY A 117 20.24 -8.07 -13.61
N ASN A 118 19.11 -7.67 -14.22
CA ASN A 118 18.95 -6.33 -14.83
C ASN A 118 18.97 -5.22 -13.78
N ILE A 119 18.49 -5.50 -12.57
CA ILE A 119 18.61 -4.65 -11.39
C ILE A 119 19.23 -5.46 -10.25
N LYS A 120 19.93 -4.79 -9.32
CA LYS A 120 20.63 -5.44 -8.21
C LYS A 120 20.02 -5.11 -6.84
N ALA A 121 19.24 -4.04 -6.78
CA ALA A 121 18.55 -3.58 -5.58
C ALA A 121 17.15 -3.07 -5.93
N SER A 122 16.16 -3.46 -5.14
CA SER A 122 14.77 -3.04 -5.30
C SER A 122 14.01 -3.20 -3.99
N ILE A 123 12.71 -2.99 -4.05
CA ILE A 123 11.77 -3.21 -2.95
C ILE A 123 10.54 -3.93 -3.49
N LEU A 124 10.14 -5.02 -2.83
CA LEU A 124 9.08 -5.92 -3.28
C LEU A 124 8.01 -6.08 -2.20
N ASP A 125 6.78 -6.40 -2.61
CA ASP A 125 5.77 -6.95 -1.71
C ASP A 125 6.12 -8.37 -1.22
N ALA A 126 5.36 -8.89 -0.27
CA ALA A 126 5.59 -10.20 0.35
C ALA A 126 5.60 -11.34 -0.68
N SER A 127 4.60 -11.40 -1.58
CA SER A 127 4.48 -12.48 -2.56
C SER A 127 5.66 -12.52 -3.52
N ASN A 128 6.04 -11.36 -4.05
CA ASN A 128 7.17 -11.26 -4.98
C ASN A 128 8.52 -11.44 -4.30
N LYS A 129 8.67 -10.99 -3.05
CA LYS A 129 9.83 -11.33 -2.21
C LYS A 129 9.96 -12.85 -2.05
N ASN A 130 8.89 -13.53 -1.64
CA ASN A 130 8.88 -14.98 -1.46
C ASN A 130 9.20 -15.72 -2.77
N TYR A 131 8.63 -15.26 -3.87
CA TYR A 131 8.93 -15.78 -5.20
C TYR A 131 10.42 -15.68 -5.55
N VAL A 132 11.03 -14.51 -5.41
CA VAL A 132 12.47 -14.30 -5.71
C VAL A 132 13.36 -15.14 -4.82
N MET A 133 13.07 -15.24 -3.52
CA MET A 133 13.84 -16.03 -2.56
C MET A 133 13.75 -17.52 -2.85
N LYS A 134 12.60 -18.01 -3.36
CA LYS A 134 12.38 -19.40 -3.75
C LYS A 134 13.05 -19.76 -5.07
N GLU A 135 12.99 -18.89 -6.08
CA GLU A 135 13.57 -19.13 -7.41
C GLU A 135 15.11 -19.05 -7.42
N ALA A 136 15.70 -18.30 -6.50
CA ALA A 136 17.16 -18.14 -6.41
C ALA A 136 17.66 -18.18 -4.95
N PRO A 137 17.63 -19.36 -4.31
CA PRO A 137 18.00 -19.52 -2.92
C PRO A 137 19.43 -19.02 -2.64
N GLY A 138 19.56 -18.17 -1.63
CA GLY A 138 20.85 -17.64 -1.20
C GLY A 138 21.45 -16.51 -2.06
N ARG A 139 20.84 -16.19 -3.22
CA ARG A 139 21.29 -15.10 -4.09
C ARG A 139 20.86 -13.71 -3.61
N PHE A 140 19.74 -13.63 -2.92
CA PHE A 140 19.18 -12.37 -2.45
C PHE A 140 19.09 -12.35 -0.93
N ILE A 141 19.09 -11.15 -0.38
CA ILE A 141 18.79 -10.88 1.03
C ILE A 141 17.81 -9.72 1.14
N VAL A 142 17.01 -9.74 2.21
CA VAL A 142 16.17 -8.61 2.60
C VAL A 142 16.96 -7.74 3.57
N LEU A 143 17.06 -6.45 3.28
CA LEU A 143 17.68 -5.50 4.19
C LEU A 143 16.68 -5.13 5.32
N PRO A 144 17.16 -4.99 6.56
CA PRO A 144 16.29 -4.66 7.69
C PRO A 144 15.65 -3.29 7.51
N LEU A 145 14.33 -3.23 7.65
CA LEU A 145 13.55 -2.01 7.46
C LEU A 145 13.21 -1.28 8.77
N GLY A 146 13.31 -1.98 9.91
CA GLY A 146 12.78 -1.46 11.16
C GLY A 146 11.25 -1.40 11.18
N GLN A 147 10.68 -0.62 12.09
CA GLN A 147 9.24 -0.41 12.14
C GLN A 147 8.85 0.79 11.27
N VAL A 148 8.33 0.54 10.08
CA VAL A 148 7.67 1.54 9.25
C VAL A 148 6.17 1.35 9.39
N LYS A 149 5.50 2.36 9.94
CA LYS A 149 4.04 2.36 10.11
C LYS A 149 3.47 3.39 9.15
N ALA A 150 2.76 2.93 8.14
CA ALA A 150 2.00 3.78 7.21
C ALA A 150 0.95 2.93 6.50
N SER A 151 0.01 3.58 5.84
CA SER A 151 -0.92 2.91 4.94
C SER A 151 -0.21 2.49 3.66
N ASP A 152 -0.44 1.25 3.21
CA ASP A 152 -0.18 0.83 1.84
C ASP A 152 -1.35 1.26 0.96
N GLU A 153 -2.54 0.83 1.37
CA GLU A 153 -3.78 1.16 0.70
C GLU A 153 -4.74 1.86 1.68
N ALA A 154 -5.23 3.01 1.26
CA ALA A 154 -6.28 3.74 1.94
C ALA A 154 -7.36 4.18 0.95
N LEU A 155 -8.59 4.29 1.41
CA LEU A 155 -9.68 4.86 0.62
C LEU A 155 -9.68 6.37 0.74
N PHE A 156 -9.83 7.03 -0.41
CA PHE A 156 -9.95 8.47 -0.51
C PHE A 156 -11.07 8.87 -1.48
N ALA A 157 -11.66 10.01 -1.24
CA ALA A 157 -12.70 10.57 -2.11
C ALA A 157 -12.71 12.10 -2.02
N ARG A 158 -13.45 12.74 -2.92
CA ARG A 158 -13.71 14.18 -2.79
C ARG A 158 -14.50 14.47 -1.51
N GLU A 159 -14.15 15.58 -0.87
CA GLU A 159 -14.76 15.99 0.40
C GLU A 159 -16.28 16.23 0.27
N ASP A 160 -16.74 16.81 -0.84
CA ASP A 160 -18.15 17.02 -1.14
C ASP A 160 -18.92 15.71 -1.30
N PHE A 161 -18.32 14.72 -1.98
CA PHE A 161 -18.89 13.38 -2.10
C PHE A 161 -19.03 12.70 -0.73
N LEU A 162 -17.99 12.75 0.10
CA LEU A 162 -18.00 12.15 1.45
C LEU A 162 -19.06 12.78 2.34
N LYS A 163 -19.23 14.10 2.27
CA LYS A 163 -20.28 14.82 3.02
C LYS A 163 -21.68 14.42 2.55
N LYS A 164 -21.91 14.37 1.24
CA LYS A 164 -23.20 14.06 0.64
C LYS A 164 -23.60 12.59 0.84
N ASN A 165 -22.65 11.67 0.78
CA ASN A 165 -22.89 10.22 0.75
C ASN A 165 -22.40 9.49 2.01
N GLN A 166 -22.29 10.18 3.14
CA GLN A 166 -21.70 9.65 4.36
C GLN A 166 -22.30 8.30 4.80
N ALA A 167 -23.62 8.12 4.68
CA ALA A 167 -24.28 6.88 5.07
C ALA A 167 -23.89 5.69 4.16
N ALA A 168 -23.83 5.92 2.83
CA ALA A 168 -23.43 4.89 1.87
C ALA A 168 -21.95 4.51 2.03
N VAL A 169 -21.06 5.50 2.22
CA VAL A 169 -19.65 5.28 2.51
C VAL A 169 -19.49 4.51 3.81
N ALA A 170 -20.21 4.83 4.87
CA ALA A 170 -20.16 4.09 6.13
C ALA A 170 -20.55 2.62 5.96
N VAL A 171 -21.55 2.29 5.11
CA VAL A 171 -21.90 0.90 4.81
C VAL A 171 -20.75 0.18 4.10
N LEU A 172 -20.11 0.82 3.12
CA LEU A 172 -18.94 0.25 2.44
C LEU A 172 -17.81 -0.02 3.44
N LEU A 173 -17.46 0.96 4.27
CA LEU A 173 -16.39 0.81 5.26
C LEU A 173 -16.70 -0.27 6.29
N GLU A 174 -17.96 -0.40 6.73
CA GLU A 174 -18.39 -1.47 7.63
C GLU A 174 -18.10 -2.86 7.03
N GLU A 175 -18.42 -3.08 5.74
CA GLU A 175 -18.15 -4.37 5.09
C GLU A 175 -16.66 -4.63 4.91
N LEU A 176 -15.87 -3.63 4.51
CA LEU A 176 -14.43 -3.78 4.36
C LEU A 176 -13.74 -4.11 5.70
N ILE A 177 -14.16 -3.48 6.79
CA ILE A 177 -13.65 -3.78 8.13
C ILE A 177 -14.06 -5.19 8.57
N ARG A 178 -15.28 -5.65 8.24
CA ARG A 178 -15.73 -7.03 8.50
C ARG A 178 -14.82 -8.03 7.78
N VAL A 179 -14.50 -7.78 6.52
CA VAL A 179 -13.60 -8.64 5.74
C VAL A 179 -12.21 -8.69 6.39
N ASN A 180 -11.63 -7.56 6.78
CA ASN A 180 -10.34 -7.54 7.47
C ASN A 180 -10.37 -8.31 8.79
N ARG A 181 -11.43 -8.14 9.61
CA ARG A 181 -11.63 -8.90 10.85
C ARG A 181 -11.77 -10.41 10.61
N GLN A 182 -12.47 -10.80 9.53
CA GLN A 182 -12.60 -12.20 9.14
C GLN A 182 -11.26 -12.79 8.71
N ILE A 183 -10.48 -12.08 7.89
CA ILE A 183 -9.14 -12.48 7.46
C ILE A 183 -8.22 -12.65 8.68
N ASN A 184 -8.23 -11.70 9.61
CA ASN A 184 -7.43 -11.79 10.83
C ASN A 184 -7.81 -12.94 11.73
N LYS A 185 -9.10 -13.34 11.75
CA LYS A 185 -9.58 -14.48 12.50
C LYS A 185 -9.24 -15.81 11.82
N ASP A 186 -9.42 -15.87 10.51
CA ASP A 186 -9.16 -17.05 9.68
C ASP A 186 -8.75 -16.64 8.27
N PRO A 187 -7.44 -16.54 7.98
CA PRO A 187 -6.95 -16.17 6.66
C PRO A 187 -7.31 -17.20 5.57
N SER A 188 -7.68 -18.43 5.92
CA SER A 188 -8.09 -19.44 4.95
C SER A 188 -9.48 -19.19 4.37
N SER A 189 -10.32 -18.42 5.07
CA SER A 189 -11.65 -18.04 4.63
C SER A 189 -11.67 -17.32 3.28
N ILE A 190 -10.59 -16.64 2.94
CA ILE A 190 -10.46 -15.92 1.65
C ILE A 190 -10.54 -16.85 0.43
N LEU A 191 -10.08 -18.10 0.57
CA LEU A 191 -10.12 -19.08 -0.52
C LEU A 191 -11.56 -19.53 -0.81
N GLU A 192 -12.35 -19.71 0.23
CA GLU A 192 -13.75 -20.07 0.11
C GLU A 192 -14.58 -18.91 -0.48
N GLU A 193 -14.45 -17.72 0.09
CA GLU A 193 -15.14 -16.52 -0.38
C GLU A 193 -14.77 -16.18 -1.84
N ARG A 194 -13.49 -16.29 -2.21
CA ARG A 194 -13.05 -16.12 -3.59
C ARG A 194 -13.79 -17.05 -4.55
N ARG A 195 -13.89 -18.34 -4.21
CA ARG A 195 -14.57 -19.35 -5.04
C ARG A 195 -16.07 -19.07 -5.12
N LYS A 196 -16.69 -18.80 -3.99
CA LYS A 196 -18.12 -18.48 -3.87
C LYS A 196 -18.53 -17.27 -4.71
N LEU A 197 -17.71 -16.22 -4.69
CA LEU A 197 -17.92 -15.00 -5.46
C LEU A 197 -17.41 -15.08 -6.89
N GLY A 198 -16.73 -16.16 -7.26
CA GLY A 198 -16.15 -16.34 -8.58
C GLY A 198 -15.07 -15.32 -8.95
N LEU A 199 -14.32 -14.82 -7.95
CA LEU A 199 -13.26 -13.86 -8.17
C LEU A 199 -12.00 -14.54 -8.70
N LEU A 200 -11.30 -13.87 -9.63
CA LEU A 200 -10.04 -14.33 -10.21
C LEU A 200 -10.12 -15.78 -10.74
N LYS A 201 -11.17 -16.11 -11.49
CA LYS A 201 -11.41 -17.47 -12.03
C LYS A 201 -10.26 -17.95 -12.89
N ASP A 202 -9.66 -17.06 -13.64
CA ASP A 202 -8.59 -17.33 -14.60
C ASP A 202 -7.18 -17.17 -14.00
N LEU A 203 -7.07 -17.12 -12.66
CA LEU A 203 -5.78 -17.00 -12.01
C LEU A 203 -4.96 -18.28 -12.26
N PRO A 204 -3.73 -18.19 -12.80
CA PRO A 204 -2.86 -19.34 -12.98
C PRO A 204 -2.65 -20.10 -11.66
N ALA A 205 -2.64 -21.44 -11.71
CA ALA A 205 -2.53 -22.31 -10.53
C ALA A 205 -1.30 -21.98 -9.66
N LYS A 206 -0.18 -21.58 -10.29
CA LYS A 206 1.02 -21.14 -9.55
C LYS A 206 0.76 -19.90 -8.68
N LEU A 207 -0.04 -18.96 -9.17
CA LEU A 207 -0.39 -17.75 -8.40
C LEU A 207 -1.50 -18.04 -7.37
N GLU A 208 -2.41 -18.97 -7.67
CA GLU A 208 -3.43 -19.38 -6.71
C GLU A 208 -2.81 -19.98 -5.43
N GLN A 209 -1.72 -20.72 -5.55
CA GLN A 209 -0.99 -21.27 -4.41
C GLN A 209 -0.38 -20.22 -3.50
N GLU A 210 -0.14 -19.00 -3.98
CA GLU A 210 0.44 -17.90 -3.20
C GLU A 210 -0.62 -17.08 -2.43
N ILE A 211 -1.91 -17.27 -2.69
CA ILE A 211 -2.98 -16.50 -2.03
C ILE A 211 -2.95 -16.74 -0.52
N LEU A 212 -3.03 -17.99 -0.08
CA LEU A 212 -3.08 -18.30 1.35
C LEU A 212 -1.79 -17.93 2.10
N PRO A 213 -0.58 -18.21 1.58
CA PRO A 213 0.65 -17.71 2.17
C PRO A 213 0.67 -16.19 2.36
N TYR A 214 0.22 -15.42 1.37
CA TYR A 214 0.13 -13.96 1.46
C TYR A 214 -0.76 -13.50 2.61
N PHE A 215 -1.99 -14.05 2.72
CA PHE A 215 -2.91 -13.67 3.78
C PHE A 215 -2.45 -14.13 5.17
N LYS A 216 -1.81 -15.29 5.29
CA LYS A 216 -1.20 -15.76 6.55
C LYS A 216 -0.06 -14.83 7.00
N GLU A 217 0.89 -14.52 6.11
CA GLU A 217 1.97 -13.57 6.41
C GLU A 217 1.39 -12.19 6.77
N GLY A 218 0.35 -11.75 6.07
CA GLY A 218 -0.33 -10.49 6.34
C GLY A 218 -0.99 -10.42 7.73
N VAL A 219 -1.59 -11.52 8.18
CA VAL A 219 -2.15 -11.62 9.54
C VAL A 219 -1.04 -11.60 10.59
N GLU A 220 0.02 -12.40 10.39
CA GLU A 220 1.17 -12.46 11.30
C GLU A 220 1.87 -11.11 11.47
N THR A 221 1.92 -10.33 10.43
CA THR A 221 2.57 -9.01 10.41
C THR A 221 1.63 -7.84 10.68
N GLY A 222 0.31 -8.10 10.80
CA GLY A 222 -0.70 -7.12 11.18
C GLY A 222 -1.02 -6.08 10.10
N ILE A 223 -0.97 -6.47 8.82
CA ILE A 223 -1.26 -5.53 7.72
C ILE A 223 -2.75 -5.23 7.53
N PHE A 224 -3.65 -6.03 8.10
CA PHE A 224 -5.10 -5.85 7.96
C PHE A 224 -5.68 -5.16 9.21
N PRO A 225 -5.94 -3.84 9.19
CA PRO A 225 -6.46 -3.14 10.36
C PRO A 225 -7.90 -3.57 10.68
N ASN A 226 -8.18 -3.85 11.97
CA ASN A 226 -9.51 -4.26 12.45
C ASN A 226 -10.50 -3.10 12.62
N ASP A 227 -10.02 -1.87 12.43
CA ASP A 227 -10.76 -0.63 12.73
C ASP A 227 -10.66 0.43 11.61
N GLY A 228 -10.06 0.08 10.45
CA GLY A 228 -9.83 1.04 9.37
C GLY A 228 -8.76 2.08 9.68
N GLY A 229 -7.91 1.85 10.71
CA GLY A 229 -6.72 2.63 11.06
C GLY A 229 -6.99 3.96 11.77
N GLY A 230 -8.04 4.68 11.41
CA GLY A 230 -8.48 5.90 12.08
C GLY A 230 -7.40 6.97 12.23
N GLU A 231 -7.44 7.68 13.37
CA GLU A 231 -6.49 8.77 13.65
C GLU A 231 -5.03 8.30 13.77
N ASN A 232 -4.82 7.04 14.19
CA ASN A 232 -3.46 6.49 14.30
C ASN A 232 -2.84 6.30 12.90
N ALA A 233 -3.58 5.73 11.94
CA ALA A 233 -3.11 5.61 10.58
C ALA A 233 -2.82 6.98 9.96
N ALA A 234 -3.74 7.94 10.12
CA ALA A 234 -3.56 9.29 9.61
C ALA A 234 -2.30 9.98 10.13
N LYS A 235 -2.02 9.88 11.43
CA LYS A 235 -0.79 10.44 12.03
C LYS A 235 0.47 9.73 11.53
N ASN A 236 0.45 8.41 11.49
CA ASN A 236 1.56 7.61 10.99
C ASN A 236 1.87 7.92 9.51
N ASP A 237 0.84 8.05 8.67
CA ASP A 237 0.99 8.40 7.28
C ASP A 237 1.64 9.77 7.08
N LEU A 238 1.13 10.79 7.76
CA LEU A 238 1.71 12.14 7.65
C LEU A 238 3.16 12.16 8.12
N GLU A 239 3.47 11.50 9.22
CA GLU A 239 4.84 11.39 9.72
C GLU A 239 5.74 10.66 8.71
N PHE A 240 5.31 9.51 8.22
CA PHE A 240 6.06 8.70 7.25
C PHE A 240 6.34 9.48 5.96
N PHE A 241 5.31 10.05 5.33
CA PHE A 241 5.48 10.78 4.07
C PHE A 241 6.26 12.08 4.25
N ARG A 242 6.18 12.72 5.42
CA ARG A 242 7.03 13.86 5.76
C ARG A 242 8.50 13.45 5.96
N LEU A 243 8.75 12.39 6.73
CA LEU A 243 10.12 11.92 6.98
C LEU A 243 10.80 11.41 5.71
N SER A 244 10.07 10.77 4.82
CA SER A 244 10.57 10.33 3.51
C SER A 244 10.81 11.49 2.54
N GLY A 245 10.29 12.68 2.84
CA GLY A 245 10.38 13.87 1.99
C GLY A 245 9.35 13.89 0.85
N ALA A 246 8.36 13.02 0.86
CA ALA A 246 7.25 13.04 -0.09
C ALA A 246 6.31 14.22 0.18
N LEU A 247 6.05 14.53 1.46
CA LEU A 247 5.34 15.74 1.89
C LEU A 247 6.36 16.82 2.27
N LYS A 248 6.06 18.08 1.91
CA LYS A 248 6.93 19.24 2.06
C LYS A 248 6.48 20.20 3.16
N GLY A 249 5.20 20.21 3.51
CA GLY A 249 4.65 21.11 4.50
C GLY A 249 5.22 20.86 5.90
N GLU A 250 5.50 21.93 6.64
CA GLU A 250 6.03 21.84 8.01
C GLU A 250 4.93 21.59 9.04
N ASN A 251 3.74 22.18 8.84
CA ASN A 251 2.60 22.13 9.78
C ASN A 251 1.40 21.40 9.16
N LEU A 252 1.60 20.13 8.78
CA LEU A 252 0.55 19.31 8.19
C LEU A 252 -0.48 18.94 9.26
N LYS A 253 -1.74 19.29 9.00
CA LYS A 253 -2.87 18.94 9.87
C LYS A 253 -3.54 17.68 9.33
N VAL A 254 -3.87 16.75 10.22
CA VAL A 254 -4.56 15.51 9.87
C VAL A 254 -5.86 15.80 9.11
N GLU A 255 -6.62 16.80 9.55
CA GLU A 255 -7.91 17.19 8.96
C GLU A 255 -7.79 17.72 7.54
N SER A 256 -6.60 18.16 7.12
CA SER A 256 -6.35 18.56 5.73
C SER A 256 -6.26 17.37 4.77
N PHE A 257 -6.03 16.17 5.30
CA PHE A 257 -5.89 14.94 4.52
C PHE A 257 -6.96 13.90 4.84
N TRP A 258 -7.46 13.84 6.06
CA TRP A 258 -8.37 12.81 6.52
C TRP A 258 -9.72 13.36 7.01
N THR A 259 -10.76 12.55 6.83
CA THR A 259 -12.06 12.71 7.49
C THR A 259 -12.48 11.40 8.15
N PHE A 260 -12.92 11.46 9.39
CA PHE A 260 -13.24 10.26 10.18
C PHE A 260 -14.75 10.02 10.35
N ALA A 261 -15.58 10.93 9.88
CA ALA A 261 -17.03 10.82 10.10
C ALA A 261 -17.64 9.52 9.53
N PRO A 262 -17.35 9.10 8.26
CA PRO A 262 -17.87 7.84 7.75
C PRO A 262 -17.33 6.63 8.50
N LEU A 263 -16.04 6.64 8.87
CA LEU A 263 -15.41 5.56 9.62
C LEU A 263 -16.00 5.40 11.03
N LYS A 264 -16.19 6.50 11.76
CA LYS A 264 -16.84 6.49 13.08
C LYS A 264 -18.26 5.92 13.00
N ALA A 265 -19.02 6.29 11.94
CA ALA A 265 -20.37 5.76 11.70
C ALA A 265 -20.36 4.26 11.41
N ALA A 266 -19.38 3.75 10.63
CA ALA A 266 -19.20 2.32 10.37
C ALA A 266 -18.85 1.54 11.64
N LEU A 267 -17.87 2.03 12.42
CA LEU A 267 -17.42 1.38 13.64
C LEU A 267 -18.51 1.31 14.73
N ALA A 268 -19.39 2.30 14.79
CA ALA A 268 -20.51 2.29 15.73
C ALA A 268 -21.48 1.12 15.50
N LYS A 269 -21.57 0.59 14.27
CA LYS A 269 -22.41 -0.57 13.89
C LYS A 269 -21.68 -1.90 14.02
N LEU A 270 -20.37 -1.88 14.23
CA LEU A 270 -19.50 -3.06 14.32
C LEU A 270 -19.16 -3.48 15.76
N LYS A 271 -19.85 -2.90 16.72
CA LYS A 271 -19.72 -3.24 18.15
C LYS A 271 -20.26 -4.62 18.45
#